data_b5869fc7f6c53e93201d6320a58b1a71
#
_entry.id   b5869fc7f6c53e93201d6320a58b1a71
#
_cell.length_a   1.000
_cell.length_b   1.000
_cell.length_c   1.000
_cell.angle_alpha   90.00
_cell.angle_beta   90.00
_cell.angle_gamma   90.00
#
_symmetry.space_group_name_H-M   'P 1'
#
loop_
_entity.id
_entity.type
_entity.pdbx_description
1 polymer ?
#
loop_
_entity_poly.entity_id
_entity_poly.type
_entity_poly.pdbx_seq_one_letter_code
_entity_poly.pdbx_strand_id
1 'polypeptide(L)'
;LREMFPEEHFTVKAFLMLADKSRTATVHGLNQLFKIKTTSEGRSYVKATPNAMEIITSIPTSERVVRPFDVDEVCNNIIDGVYAAQRDVEFMTGGGFKEHAMQMANDYCNHRKSDCIIGAKCFSCQFRKKPNDSDEILDGYCECWKEKAGFDPSKTTRPLIKDLSGQYIETKRDEYIKTQRFFMNDLTEDDLKKHGDKIHVGLDHYERKWLQIAVATQNKEILKDFQSQMVGDVYLDIEGIKEEMQSWQYPLHFIDFETSAVALPFYDKMRPYEQIAFQFSHHRVDMNDDGTYTITHAGQFINTHAGHFPNFDFIRALKAELEKDHGTIFRYSNH
;
A
#
# COMPACT_ATOMS: atom_id res chain seq x y z
N LEU A 1 -3.67 2.55 -36.21
CA LEU A 1 -4.60 3.06 -37.23
C LEU A 1 -3.84 3.78 -38.36
N ARG A 2 -2.98 4.79 -38.10
CA ARG A 2 -2.21 5.49 -39.12
C ARG A 2 -1.34 4.57 -39.96
N GLU A 3 -0.72 3.54 -39.38
CA GLU A 3 0.06 2.54 -40.11
C GLU A 3 -0.80 1.56 -40.90
N MET A 4 -2.03 1.30 -40.43
CA MET A 4 -3.00 0.42 -41.14
C MET A 4 -3.71 1.12 -42.31
N PHE A 5 -3.84 2.44 -42.25
CA PHE A 5 -4.54 3.27 -43.24
C PHE A 5 -3.69 4.49 -43.57
N PRO A 6 -2.57 4.32 -44.27
CA PRO A 6 -1.62 5.40 -44.54
C PRO A 6 -2.15 6.49 -45.46
N GLU A 7 -3.14 6.17 -46.27
CA GLU A 7 -3.77 7.11 -47.21
C GLU A 7 -4.86 7.99 -46.58
N GLU A 8 -5.25 7.68 -45.32
CA GLU A 8 -6.30 8.41 -44.62
C GLU A 8 -5.74 9.42 -43.62
N HIS A 9 -6.16 10.67 -43.72
CA HIS A 9 -5.80 11.72 -42.77
C HIS A 9 -6.81 11.77 -41.61
N PHE A 10 -6.51 11.08 -40.54
CA PHE A 10 -7.28 11.19 -39.30
C PHE A 10 -6.40 11.55 -38.10
N THR A 11 -6.98 12.31 -37.17
CA THR A 11 -6.38 12.64 -35.90
C THR A 11 -6.94 11.71 -34.84
N VAL A 12 -6.07 11.00 -34.14
CA VAL A 12 -6.42 10.17 -32.96
C VAL A 12 -6.06 10.95 -31.72
N LYS A 13 -7.01 11.14 -30.82
CA LYS A 13 -6.81 11.73 -29.50
C LYS A 13 -7.05 10.68 -28.43
N ALA A 14 -6.16 10.62 -27.46
CA ALA A 14 -6.26 9.71 -26.34
C ALA A 14 -6.87 10.41 -25.12
N PHE A 15 -7.91 9.80 -24.55
CA PHE A 15 -8.54 10.28 -23.32
C PHE A 15 -8.61 9.19 -22.28
N LEU A 16 -8.35 9.55 -21.03
CA LEU A 16 -8.54 8.68 -19.89
C LEU A 16 -9.72 9.20 -19.04
N MET A 17 -10.72 8.33 -18.82
CA MET A 17 -11.85 8.67 -17.95
C MET A 17 -11.45 8.50 -16.49
N LEU A 18 -11.37 9.59 -15.75
CA LEU A 18 -10.95 9.61 -14.35
C LEU A 18 -11.95 10.36 -13.46
N ALA A 19 -11.97 9.97 -12.18
CA ALA A 19 -12.66 10.74 -11.15
C ALA A 19 -11.84 12.00 -10.81
N ASP A 20 -12.48 13.15 -10.96
CA ASP A 20 -11.87 14.47 -10.71
C ASP A 20 -12.08 14.89 -9.27
N LYS A 21 -11.04 14.78 -8.46
CA LYS A 21 -11.07 15.14 -7.03
C LYS A 21 -11.27 16.64 -6.76
N SER A 22 -11.16 17.48 -7.78
CA SER A 22 -11.41 18.91 -7.64
C SER A 22 -12.89 19.28 -7.74
N ARG A 23 -13.72 18.34 -8.19
CA ARG A 23 -15.16 18.54 -8.41
C ARG A 23 -16.01 17.91 -7.33
N THR A 24 -17.20 18.44 -7.14
CA THR A 24 -18.21 17.91 -6.22
C THR A 24 -19.37 17.30 -7.00
N ALA A 25 -19.96 16.25 -6.44
CA ALA A 25 -21.17 15.66 -6.99
C ALA A 25 -22.36 16.66 -6.89
N THR A 26 -23.22 16.63 -7.87
CA THR A 26 -24.44 17.47 -7.91
C THR A 26 -25.73 16.67 -7.67
N VAL A 27 -25.57 15.35 -7.46
CA VAL A 27 -26.69 14.44 -7.15
C VAL A 27 -26.29 13.46 -6.05
N HIS A 28 -27.26 13.03 -5.28
CA HIS A 28 -27.11 11.97 -4.29
C HIS A 28 -26.99 10.59 -4.97
N GLY A 29 -26.22 9.70 -4.37
CA GLY A 29 -26.23 8.27 -4.70
C GLY A 29 -25.59 7.93 -6.03
N LEU A 30 -24.61 8.71 -6.53
CA LEU A 30 -23.87 8.36 -7.75
C LEU A 30 -23.27 6.95 -7.68
N ASN A 31 -22.76 6.55 -6.53
CA ASN A 31 -22.21 5.22 -6.32
C ASN A 31 -23.25 4.10 -6.51
N GLN A 32 -24.53 4.38 -6.27
CA GLN A 32 -25.62 3.39 -6.37
C GLN A 32 -26.04 3.13 -7.82
N LEU A 33 -25.67 4.02 -8.76
CA LEU A 33 -25.97 3.85 -10.17
C LEU A 33 -25.23 2.68 -10.81
N PHE A 34 -24.18 2.18 -10.16
CA PHE A 34 -23.33 1.12 -10.67
C PHE A 34 -23.15 0.02 -9.62
N LYS A 35 -23.28 -1.23 -10.07
CA LYS A 35 -23.07 -2.40 -9.21
C LYS A 35 -21.96 -3.26 -9.79
N ILE A 36 -21.01 -3.63 -8.95
CA ILE A 36 -20.01 -4.64 -9.32
C ILE A 36 -20.67 -6.00 -9.24
N LYS A 37 -20.58 -6.78 -10.31
CA LYS A 37 -21.04 -8.15 -10.43
C LYS A 37 -19.87 -9.04 -10.79
N THR A 38 -19.94 -10.31 -10.38
CA THR A 38 -18.94 -11.30 -10.74
C THR A 38 -19.60 -12.37 -11.62
N THR A 39 -18.92 -12.75 -12.70
CA THR A 39 -19.36 -13.87 -13.55
C THR A 39 -19.09 -15.21 -12.85
N SER A 40 -19.67 -16.30 -13.39
CA SER A 40 -19.37 -17.68 -12.93
C SER A 40 -17.89 -18.04 -13.04
N GLU A 41 -17.14 -17.37 -13.93
CA GLU A 41 -15.71 -17.56 -14.16
C GLU A 41 -14.83 -16.66 -13.25
N GLY A 42 -15.45 -15.94 -12.29
CA GLY A 42 -14.73 -15.06 -11.35
C GLY A 42 -14.35 -13.69 -11.90
N ARG A 43 -14.77 -13.30 -13.11
CA ARG A 43 -14.49 -11.98 -13.67
C ARG A 43 -15.48 -10.95 -13.16
N SER A 44 -14.96 -9.84 -12.62
CA SER A 44 -15.80 -8.72 -12.20
C SER A 44 -16.16 -7.83 -13.37
N TYR A 45 -17.42 -7.38 -13.40
CA TYR A 45 -17.92 -6.38 -14.36
C TYR A 45 -18.86 -5.40 -13.66
N VAL A 46 -19.00 -4.21 -14.26
CA VAL A 46 -19.91 -3.18 -13.76
C VAL A 46 -21.25 -3.26 -14.49
N LYS A 47 -22.34 -3.31 -13.71
CA LYS A 47 -23.71 -3.24 -14.22
C LYS A 47 -24.33 -1.91 -13.80
N ALA A 48 -24.73 -1.10 -14.77
CA ALA A 48 -25.49 0.12 -14.53
C ALA A 48 -26.95 -0.19 -14.15
N THR A 49 -27.55 0.66 -13.31
CA THR A 49 -29.00 0.62 -13.05
C THR A 49 -29.78 1.12 -14.27
N PRO A 50 -31.06 0.75 -14.44
CA PRO A 50 -31.87 1.17 -15.61
C PRO A 50 -31.91 2.68 -15.86
N ASN A 51 -31.93 3.49 -14.78
CA ASN A 51 -31.97 4.95 -14.85
C ASN A 51 -30.58 5.63 -14.80
N ALA A 52 -29.49 4.87 -14.77
CA ALA A 52 -28.15 5.45 -14.66
C ALA A 52 -27.83 6.42 -15.79
N MET A 53 -28.16 6.04 -17.02
CA MET A 53 -27.89 6.88 -18.18
C MET A 53 -28.70 8.18 -18.17
N GLU A 54 -29.97 8.13 -17.77
CA GLU A 54 -30.82 9.31 -17.64
C GLU A 54 -30.22 10.28 -16.60
N ILE A 55 -29.87 9.80 -15.41
CA ILE A 55 -29.28 10.63 -14.36
C ILE A 55 -27.94 11.21 -14.82
N ILE A 56 -27.05 10.39 -15.39
CA ILE A 56 -25.73 10.87 -15.82
C ILE A 56 -25.84 11.89 -16.95
N THR A 57 -26.75 11.69 -17.90
CA THR A 57 -26.92 12.63 -19.02
C THR A 57 -27.60 13.93 -18.60
N SER A 58 -28.38 13.92 -17.49
CA SER A 58 -28.96 15.14 -16.93
C SER A 58 -27.91 16.05 -16.27
N ILE A 59 -26.74 15.48 -15.85
CA ILE A 59 -25.65 16.27 -15.27
C ILE A 59 -24.87 16.96 -16.41
N PRO A 60 -24.75 18.30 -16.40
CA PRO A 60 -23.92 19.02 -17.35
C PRO A 60 -22.49 18.47 -17.38
N THR A 61 -21.88 18.36 -18.56
CA THR A 61 -20.53 17.83 -18.72
C THR A 61 -19.49 18.59 -17.89
N SER A 62 -19.69 19.90 -17.70
CA SER A 62 -18.87 20.75 -16.84
C SER A 62 -18.94 20.39 -15.36
N GLU A 63 -19.98 19.69 -14.90
CA GLU A 63 -20.24 19.36 -13.51
C GLU A 63 -20.00 17.88 -13.17
N ARG A 64 -19.71 17.05 -14.18
CA ARG A 64 -19.47 15.62 -13.97
C ARG A 64 -18.20 15.38 -13.17
N VAL A 65 -18.30 14.57 -12.13
CA VAL A 65 -17.15 14.16 -11.31
C VAL A 65 -16.27 13.13 -12.00
N VAL A 66 -16.79 12.40 -12.99
CA VAL A 66 -15.99 11.56 -13.90
C VAL A 66 -15.98 12.23 -15.26
N ARG A 67 -14.79 12.52 -15.76
CA ARG A 67 -14.62 13.22 -17.02
C ARG A 67 -13.43 12.73 -17.82
N PRO A 68 -13.39 12.97 -19.13
CA PRO A 68 -12.22 12.69 -19.93
C PRO A 68 -11.09 13.70 -19.60
N PHE A 69 -9.90 13.17 -19.42
CA PHE A 69 -8.66 13.92 -19.38
C PHE A 69 -7.90 13.65 -20.68
N ASP A 70 -7.47 14.70 -21.35
CA ASP A 70 -6.58 14.57 -22.49
C ASP A 70 -5.24 14.02 -22.01
N VAL A 71 -4.81 12.91 -22.59
CA VAL A 71 -3.57 12.24 -22.26
C VAL A 71 -2.65 12.05 -23.47
N ASP A 72 -2.88 12.84 -24.54
CA ASP A 72 -2.08 12.77 -25.77
C ASP A 72 -0.59 12.95 -25.49
N GLU A 73 -0.22 13.93 -24.68
CA GLU A 73 1.17 14.17 -24.29
C GLU A 73 1.76 12.95 -23.54
N VAL A 74 1.00 12.39 -22.61
CA VAL A 74 1.43 11.19 -21.86
C VAL A 74 1.63 10.01 -22.82
N CYS A 75 0.68 9.79 -23.72
CA CYS A 75 0.77 8.72 -24.72
C CYS A 75 1.97 8.92 -25.66
N ASN A 76 2.18 10.13 -26.14
CA ASN A 76 3.33 10.45 -26.98
C ASN A 76 4.65 10.22 -26.23
N ASN A 77 4.77 10.67 -25.00
CA ASN A 77 5.95 10.45 -24.17
C ASN A 77 6.23 8.95 -23.91
N ILE A 78 5.19 8.12 -23.82
CA ILE A 78 5.35 6.65 -23.73
C ILE A 78 5.86 6.10 -25.07
N ILE A 79 5.23 6.53 -26.20
CA ILE A 79 5.60 6.07 -27.54
C ILE A 79 7.05 6.44 -27.86
N ASP A 80 7.46 7.65 -27.51
CA ASP A 80 8.79 8.20 -27.80
C ASP A 80 9.85 7.77 -26.76
N GLY A 81 9.47 7.02 -25.72
CA GLY A 81 10.39 6.51 -24.71
C GLY A 81 10.89 7.54 -23.69
N VAL A 82 10.28 8.73 -23.61
CA VAL A 82 10.71 9.82 -22.71
C VAL A 82 10.71 9.37 -21.25
N TYR A 83 9.68 8.65 -20.80
CA TYR A 83 9.61 8.15 -19.43
C TYR A 83 10.58 7.01 -19.14
N ALA A 84 10.92 6.21 -20.13
CA ALA A 84 11.94 5.17 -19.99
C ALA A 84 13.31 5.79 -19.72
N ALA A 85 13.68 6.81 -20.47
CA ALA A 85 14.92 7.55 -20.30
C ALA A 85 15.04 8.26 -18.93
N GLN A 86 13.91 8.78 -18.40
CA GLN A 86 13.87 9.47 -17.11
C GLN A 86 14.00 8.53 -15.90
N ARG A 87 13.64 7.26 -16.04
CA ARG A 87 13.58 6.30 -14.91
C ARG A 87 14.81 5.43 -14.77
N ASP A 88 15.83 5.61 -15.61
CA ASP A 88 17.05 4.78 -15.58
C ASP A 88 16.72 3.26 -15.60
N VAL A 89 15.75 2.88 -16.44
CA VAL A 89 15.31 1.49 -16.53
C VAL A 89 16.28 0.76 -17.43
N GLU A 90 17.29 0.11 -16.86
CA GLU A 90 18.42 -0.52 -17.54
C GLU A 90 18.03 -1.51 -18.65
N PHE A 91 16.86 -2.13 -18.58
CA PHE A 91 16.40 -3.07 -19.63
C PHE A 91 15.63 -2.39 -20.76
N MET A 92 15.38 -1.09 -20.66
CA MET A 92 14.79 -0.28 -21.71
C MET A 92 15.91 0.58 -22.34
N THR A 93 16.86 -0.08 -22.96
CA THR A 93 18.00 0.58 -23.62
C THR A 93 17.54 1.35 -24.83
N GLY A 94 17.23 2.63 -24.64
CA GLY A 94 16.94 3.60 -25.70
C GLY A 94 15.94 3.10 -26.75
N GLY A 95 14.80 3.71 -26.86
CA GLY A 95 13.75 3.33 -27.78
C GLY A 95 12.36 3.60 -27.17
N GLY A 96 11.39 3.77 -28.04
CA GLY A 96 10.02 3.97 -27.64
C GLY A 96 9.27 2.67 -27.41
N PHE A 97 7.98 2.80 -27.18
CA PHE A 97 7.06 1.67 -26.96
C PHE A 97 7.12 0.63 -28.09
N LYS A 98 7.23 1.07 -29.35
CA LYS A 98 7.23 0.19 -30.51
C LYS A 98 8.44 -0.74 -30.54
N GLU A 99 9.64 -0.20 -30.30
CA GLU A 99 10.88 -0.95 -30.28
C GLU A 99 10.86 -2.01 -29.19
N HIS A 100 10.38 -1.66 -27.99
CA HIS A 100 10.24 -2.61 -26.89
C HIS A 100 9.21 -3.69 -27.17
N ALA A 101 8.06 -3.33 -27.72
CA ALA A 101 7.04 -4.31 -28.10
C ALA A 101 7.55 -5.28 -29.17
N MET A 102 8.29 -4.79 -30.16
CA MET A 102 8.90 -5.62 -31.20
C MET A 102 9.99 -6.53 -30.64
N GLN A 103 10.82 -6.05 -29.72
CA GLN A 103 11.82 -6.87 -29.05
C GLN A 103 11.18 -7.98 -28.26
N MET A 104 10.15 -7.67 -27.42
CA MET A 104 9.43 -8.68 -26.65
C MET A 104 8.76 -9.73 -27.55
N ALA A 105 8.13 -9.31 -28.64
CA ALA A 105 7.53 -10.21 -29.61
C ALA A 105 8.58 -11.13 -30.27
N ASN A 106 9.74 -10.57 -30.64
CA ASN A 106 10.82 -11.33 -31.22
C ASN A 106 11.41 -12.36 -30.23
N ASP A 107 11.57 -11.97 -28.97
CA ASP A 107 12.04 -12.88 -27.93
C ASP A 107 11.04 -14.00 -27.68
N TYR A 108 9.76 -13.69 -27.63
CA TYR A 108 8.69 -14.69 -27.51
C TYR A 108 8.68 -15.68 -28.68
N CYS A 109 8.73 -15.19 -29.93
CA CYS A 109 8.73 -16.01 -31.13
C CYS A 109 9.96 -16.92 -31.23
N ASN A 110 11.10 -16.49 -30.69
CA ASN A 110 12.34 -17.25 -30.71
C ASN A 110 12.61 -18.03 -29.42
N HIS A 111 11.60 -18.18 -28.56
CA HIS A 111 11.70 -18.85 -27.25
C HIS A 111 12.88 -18.31 -26.41
N ARG A 112 13.22 -17.05 -26.56
CA ARG A 112 14.22 -16.40 -25.74
C ARG A 112 13.59 -15.89 -24.46
N LYS A 113 14.21 -16.17 -23.33
CA LYS A 113 13.83 -15.58 -22.05
C LYS A 113 14.20 -14.10 -22.07
N SER A 114 13.25 -13.25 -21.75
CA SER A 114 13.53 -11.83 -21.54
C SER A 114 14.53 -11.66 -20.41
N ASP A 115 15.46 -10.75 -20.58
CA ASP A 115 16.42 -10.43 -19.53
C ASP A 115 15.70 -9.90 -18.28
N CYS A 116 16.09 -10.39 -17.12
CA CYS A 116 15.48 -9.96 -15.86
C CYS A 116 16.49 -9.15 -15.03
N ILE A 117 16.00 -8.13 -14.37
CA ILE A 117 16.77 -7.34 -13.40
C ILE A 117 16.26 -7.68 -12.01
N ILE A 118 17.18 -8.11 -11.15
CA ILE A 118 16.85 -8.29 -9.73
C ILE A 118 16.92 -6.95 -9.01
N GLY A 119 15.93 -6.68 -8.18
CA GLY A 119 15.80 -5.40 -7.46
C GLY A 119 14.67 -5.44 -6.42
N ALA A 120 14.32 -4.26 -5.90
CA ALA A 120 13.26 -4.13 -4.91
C ALA A 120 11.91 -4.69 -5.38
N LYS A 121 11.62 -4.62 -6.68
CA LYS A 121 10.38 -5.20 -7.25
C LYS A 121 10.29 -6.72 -7.15
N CYS A 122 11.41 -7.42 -6.92
CA CYS A 122 11.41 -8.87 -6.72
C CYS A 122 10.64 -9.31 -5.46
N PHE A 123 10.37 -8.41 -4.52
CA PHE A 123 9.56 -8.72 -3.32
C PHE A 123 8.10 -9.03 -3.66
N SER A 124 7.55 -8.33 -4.64
CA SER A 124 6.19 -8.51 -5.15
C SER A 124 6.18 -9.18 -6.52
N CYS A 125 7.19 -10.01 -6.81
CA CYS A 125 7.32 -10.69 -8.09
C CYS A 125 6.12 -11.61 -8.35
N GLN A 126 5.38 -11.32 -9.42
CA GLN A 126 4.21 -12.13 -9.81
C GLN A 126 4.59 -13.52 -10.36
N PHE A 127 5.85 -13.73 -10.72
CA PHE A 127 6.39 -15.03 -11.19
C PHE A 127 6.94 -15.89 -10.05
N ARG A 128 6.76 -15.46 -8.81
CA ARG A 128 7.11 -16.26 -7.62
C ARG A 128 6.10 -17.38 -7.45
N LYS A 129 6.58 -18.61 -7.35
CA LYS A 129 5.77 -19.79 -7.05
C LYS A 129 5.06 -19.63 -5.70
N LYS A 130 3.76 -19.86 -5.67
CA LYS A 130 2.96 -19.84 -4.44
C LYS A 130 2.95 -21.21 -3.79
N PRO A 131 2.69 -21.32 -2.48
CA PRO A 131 2.68 -22.61 -1.77
C PRO A 131 1.72 -23.66 -2.35
N ASN A 132 0.64 -23.21 -3.00
CA ASN A 132 -0.39 -24.10 -3.58
C ASN A 132 -0.20 -24.34 -5.08
N ASP A 133 0.85 -23.83 -5.70
CA ASP A 133 1.12 -24.05 -7.12
C ASP A 133 1.64 -25.47 -7.36
N SER A 134 1.31 -26.05 -8.52
CA SER A 134 1.83 -27.35 -8.95
C SER A 134 3.36 -27.38 -9.00
N ASP A 135 3.95 -28.53 -8.72
CA ASP A 135 5.42 -28.71 -8.79
C ASP A 135 5.99 -28.52 -10.20
N GLU A 136 5.16 -28.61 -11.22
CA GLU A 136 5.53 -28.36 -12.62
C GLU A 136 5.70 -26.87 -12.93
N ILE A 137 5.17 -25.96 -12.09
CA ILE A 137 5.31 -24.53 -12.27
C ILE A 137 6.71 -24.10 -11.83
N LEU A 138 7.45 -23.50 -12.76
CA LEU A 138 8.77 -22.95 -12.48
C LEU A 138 8.66 -21.69 -11.61
N ASP A 139 9.54 -21.57 -10.62
CA ASP A 139 9.68 -20.36 -9.82
C ASP A 139 10.58 -19.36 -10.56
N GLY A 140 9.97 -18.51 -11.37
CA GLY A 140 10.70 -17.50 -12.17
C GLY A 140 11.47 -16.51 -11.29
N TYR A 141 11.02 -16.24 -10.06
CA TYR A 141 11.76 -15.44 -9.08
C TYR A 141 13.10 -16.11 -8.72
N CYS A 142 13.09 -17.40 -8.35
CA CYS A 142 14.30 -18.12 -8.02
C CYS A 142 15.25 -18.28 -9.21
N GLU A 143 14.69 -18.48 -10.41
CA GLU A 143 15.49 -18.57 -11.63
C GLU A 143 16.22 -17.26 -11.96
N CYS A 144 15.52 -16.11 -11.83
CA CYS A 144 16.16 -14.80 -12.03
C CYS A 144 17.31 -14.58 -11.05
N TRP A 145 17.13 -14.92 -9.77
CA TRP A 145 18.21 -14.77 -8.78
C TRP A 145 19.39 -15.69 -9.04
N LYS A 146 19.15 -16.95 -9.46
CA LYS A 146 20.23 -17.87 -9.86
C LYS A 146 21.04 -17.31 -11.02
N GLU A 147 20.36 -16.77 -12.02
CA GLU A 147 21.01 -16.22 -13.22
C GLU A 147 21.80 -14.95 -12.91
N LYS A 148 21.23 -14.00 -12.15
CA LYS A 148 21.80 -12.67 -11.94
C LYS A 148 22.68 -12.54 -10.69
N ALA A 149 22.38 -13.29 -9.64
CA ALA A 149 23.09 -13.24 -8.35
C ALA A 149 23.90 -14.51 -8.05
N GLY A 150 23.73 -15.56 -8.85
CA GLY A 150 24.47 -16.82 -8.71
C GLY A 150 23.99 -17.73 -7.57
N PHE A 151 22.84 -17.45 -6.94
CA PHE A 151 22.29 -18.28 -5.89
C PHE A 151 20.75 -18.36 -5.92
N ASP A 152 20.20 -19.40 -5.30
CA ASP A 152 18.77 -19.59 -5.14
C ASP A 152 18.29 -18.98 -3.81
N PRO A 153 17.47 -17.92 -3.83
CA PRO A 153 17.01 -17.26 -2.61
C PRO A 153 16.11 -18.12 -1.72
N SER A 154 15.53 -19.21 -2.26
CA SER A 154 14.73 -20.16 -1.49
C SER A 154 15.57 -21.21 -0.75
N LYS A 155 16.83 -21.38 -1.14
CA LYS A 155 17.75 -22.39 -0.60
C LYS A 155 18.88 -21.80 0.24
N THR A 156 19.06 -20.49 0.23
CA THR A 156 20.09 -19.86 1.06
C THR A 156 19.68 -19.79 2.51
N THR A 157 20.61 -20.12 3.40
CA THR A 157 20.46 -19.92 4.85
C THR A 157 20.94 -18.55 5.31
N ARG A 158 21.61 -17.81 4.43
CA ARG A 158 22.07 -16.46 4.74
C ARG A 158 20.90 -15.48 4.66
N PRO A 159 20.70 -14.61 5.67
CA PRO A 159 19.61 -13.64 5.68
C PRO A 159 19.81 -12.60 4.57
N LEU A 160 18.77 -12.38 3.78
CA LEU A 160 18.79 -11.49 2.64
C LEU A 160 18.42 -10.06 3.04
N ILE A 161 19.04 -9.05 2.44
CA ILE A 161 18.68 -7.63 2.62
C ILE A 161 17.20 -7.39 2.31
N LYS A 162 16.62 -8.16 1.41
CA LYS A 162 15.19 -8.08 1.11
C LYS A 162 14.30 -8.27 2.35
N ASP A 163 14.72 -9.05 3.32
CA ASP A 163 13.93 -9.39 4.50
C ASP A 163 14.12 -8.36 5.65
N LEU A 164 15.04 -7.41 5.48
CA LEU A 164 15.23 -6.31 6.40
C LEU A 164 14.11 -5.27 6.24
N SER A 165 13.36 -5.01 7.31
CA SER A 165 12.23 -4.07 7.29
C SER A 165 12.64 -2.64 7.67
N GLY A 166 11.89 -1.65 7.19
CA GLY A 166 12.03 -0.23 7.51
C GLY A 166 12.16 0.67 6.29
N GLN A 167 11.50 1.83 6.31
CA GLN A 167 11.37 2.75 5.17
C GLN A 167 12.69 3.15 4.50
N TYR A 168 13.73 3.43 5.30
CA TYR A 168 15.01 3.86 4.75
C TYR A 168 15.69 2.77 3.89
N ILE A 169 15.59 1.51 4.32
CA ILE A 169 16.14 0.37 3.58
C ILE A 169 15.38 0.14 2.28
N GLU A 170 14.06 0.36 2.29
CA GLU A 170 13.23 0.18 1.09
C GLU A 170 13.64 1.07 -0.06
N THR A 171 14.07 2.31 0.21
CA THR A 171 14.54 3.24 -0.81
C THR A 171 15.94 2.89 -1.34
N LYS A 172 16.76 2.16 -0.56
CA LYS A 172 18.14 1.82 -0.90
C LYS A 172 18.33 0.37 -1.39
N ARG A 173 17.31 -0.46 -1.30
CA ARG A 173 17.41 -1.88 -1.71
C ARG A 173 17.92 -2.07 -3.13
N ASP A 174 17.44 -1.26 -4.07
CA ASP A 174 17.92 -1.33 -5.46
C ASP A 174 19.38 -0.99 -5.57
N GLU A 175 19.88 0.01 -4.86
CA GLU A 175 21.29 0.38 -4.81
C GLU A 175 22.16 -0.76 -4.28
N TYR A 176 21.74 -1.40 -3.17
CA TYR A 176 22.46 -2.53 -2.60
C TYR A 176 22.50 -3.73 -3.54
N ILE A 177 21.38 -4.06 -4.17
CA ILE A 177 21.30 -5.16 -5.13
C ILE A 177 22.13 -4.87 -6.37
N LYS A 178 22.11 -3.66 -6.92
CA LYS A 178 22.95 -3.22 -8.05
C LYS A 178 24.43 -3.32 -7.73
N THR A 179 24.82 -3.06 -6.49
CA THR A 179 26.22 -3.20 -6.03
C THR A 179 26.56 -4.62 -5.53
N GLN A 180 25.73 -5.62 -5.87
CA GLN A 180 25.90 -7.04 -5.50
C GLN A 180 25.93 -7.31 -3.99
N ARG A 181 25.36 -6.44 -3.19
CA ARG A 181 25.17 -6.64 -1.77
C ARG A 181 23.76 -7.24 -1.55
N PHE A 182 23.69 -8.54 -1.35
CA PHE A 182 22.44 -9.28 -1.28
C PHE A 182 22.06 -9.70 0.13
N PHE A 183 23.04 -9.79 1.02
CA PHE A 183 22.88 -10.36 2.35
C PHE A 183 22.99 -9.29 3.43
N MET A 184 22.32 -9.51 4.56
CA MET A 184 22.39 -8.60 5.71
C MET A 184 23.80 -8.41 6.24
N ASN A 185 24.66 -9.44 6.12
CA ASN A 185 26.08 -9.35 6.48
C ASN A 185 26.90 -8.43 5.56
N ASP A 186 26.37 -8.07 4.41
CA ASP A 186 27.05 -7.16 3.47
C ASP A 186 26.84 -5.68 3.86
N LEU A 187 26.00 -5.42 4.88
CA LEU A 187 25.70 -4.06 5.38
C LEU A 187 26.63 -3.68 6.53
N THR A 188 27.01 -2.42 6.54
CA THR A 188 27.79 -1.76 7.60
C THR A 188 26.95 -0.74 8.34
N GLU A 189 27.46 -0.22 9.47
CA GLU A 189 26.80 0.87 10.20
C GLU A 189 26.53 2.11 9.34
N ASP A 190 27.45 2.43 8.44
CA ASP A 190 27.34 3.59 7.53
C ASP A 190 26.16 3.43 6.56
N ASP A 191 25.82 2.20 6.18
CA ASP A 191 24.67 1.92 5.32
C ASP A 191 23.33 2.23 6.00
N LEU A 192 23.26 2.11 7.30
CA LEU A 192 22.03 2.25 8.08
C LEU A 192 21.76 3.67 8.56
N LYS A 193 22.68 4.59 8.41
CA LYS A 193 22.67 6.00 8.85
C LYS A 193 21.87 6.30 10.11
N LYS A 194 22.58 6.70 11.14
CA LYS A 194 22.00 7.23 12.36
C LYS A 194 21.30 8.58 12.04
N HIS A 195 20.01 8.66 12.30
CA HIS A 195 19.27 9.90 12.21
C HIS A 195 19.21 10.56 13.58
N GLY A 196 19.86 11.74 13.71
CA GLY A 196 19.63 12.72 14.77
C GLY A 196 19.65 12.23 16.23
N ASP A 197 19.43 13.17 17.13
CA ASP A 197 19.31 12.87 18.56
C ASP A 197 18.01 12.08 18.83
N LYS A 198 18.11 11.10 19.73
CA LYS A 198 16.99 10.27 20.16
C LYS A 198 15.87 11.14 20.76
N ILE A 199 14.76 11.27 20.03
CA ILE A 199 13.56 11.94 20.53
C ILE A 199 12.55 10.92 21.10
N HIS A 200 12.77 9.61 20.87
CA HIS A 200 11.82 8.56 21.23
C HIS A 200 12.36 7.65 22.32
N VAL A 201 11.46 7.21 23.20
CA VAL A 201 11.70 6.07 24.11
C VAL A 201 11.83 4.80 23.27
N GLY A 202 12.78 3.93 23.62
CA GLY A 202 13.04 2.69 22.89
C GLY A 202 14.04 2.82 21.73
N LEU A 203 14.09 1.81 20.86
CA LEU A 203 15.02 1.77 19.73
C LEU A 203 14.58 2.74 18.62
N ASP A 204 15.51 3.54 18.12
CA ASP A 204 15.31 4.32 16.92
C ASP A 204 15.30 3.42 15.65
N HIS A 205 15.05 4.02 14.48
CA HIS A 205 15.01 3.27 13.21
C HIS A 205 16.34 2.63 12.83
N TYR A 206 17.47 3.22 13.23
CA TYR A 206 18.79 2.68 13.01
C TYR A 206 19.03 1.46 13.91
N GLU A 207 18.81 1.61 15.21
CA GLU A 207 18.97 0.56 16.21
C GLU A 207 18.08 -0.66 15.91
N ARG A 208 16.83 -0.42 15.47
CA ARG A 208 15.92 -1.52 15.07
C ARG A 208 16.45 -2.32 13.89
N LYS A 209 17.02 -1.66 12.88
CA LYS A 209 17.61 -2.36 11.72
C LYS A 209 18.87 -3.12 12.12
N TRP A 210 19.69 -2.49 12.93
CA TRP A 210 20.92 -3.10 13.40
C TRP A 210 20.63 -4.34 14.24
N LEU A 211 19.63 -4.28 15.11
CA LEU A 211 19.14 -5.42 15.86
C LEU A 211 18.57 -6.53 14.95
N GLN A 212 17.78 -6.19 13.93
CA GLN A 212 17.29 -7.18 12.96
C GLN A 212 18.45 -7.92 12.27
N ILE A 213 19.49 -7.18 11.85
CA ILE A 213 20.68 -7.76 11.25
C ILE A 213 21.39 -8.67 12.28
N ALA A 214 21.59 -8.20 13.50
CA ALA A 214 22.27 -8.94 14.55
C ALA A 214 21.57 -10.27 14.87
N VAL A 215 20.26 -10.25 15.02
CA VAL A 215 19.44 -11.46 15.25
C VAL A 215 19.52 -12.39 14.05
N ALA A 216 19.27 -11.90 12.84
CA ALA A 216 19.23 -12.71 11.63
C ALA A 216 20.59 -13.33 11.29
N THR A 217 21.68 -12.63 11.59
CA THR A 217 23.07 -13.10 11.32
C THR A 217 23.71 -13.80 12.52
N GLN A 218 23.00 -13.86 13.66
CA GLN A 218 23.53 -14.36 14.94
C GLN A 218 24.82 -13.67 15.36
N ASN A 219 24.93 -12.37 15.11
CA ASN A 219 26.11 -11.58 15.41
C ASN A 219 26.16 -11.24 16.91
N LYS A 220 26.93 -12.05 17.66
CA LYS A 220 27.02 -11.94 19.11
C LYS A 220 27.62 -10.61 19.59
N GLU A 221 28.48 -9.99 18.82
CA GLU A 221 29.11 -8.72 19.23
C GLU A 221 28.06 -7.60 19.25
N ILE A 222 27.23 -7.52 18.22
CA ILE A 222 26.14 -6.53 18.16
C ILE A 222 25.05 -6.86 19.18
N LEU A 223 24.70 -8.14 19.35
CA LEU A 223 23.66 -8.57 20.29
C LEU A 223 24.01 -8.27 21.75
N LYS A 224 25.28 -8.10 22.10
CA LYS A 224 25.68 -7.71 23.47
C LYS A 224 25.05 -6.39 23.91
N ASP A 225 24.93 -5.44 23.00
CA ASP A 225 24.37 -4.10 23.27
C ASP A 225 22.87 -4.15 23.59
N PHE A 226 22.19 -5.21 23.17
CA PHE A 226 20.74 -5.39 23.36
C PHE A 226 20.39 -6.53 24.34
N GLN A 227 21.38 -7.24 24.87
CA GLN A 227 21.19 -8.52 25.60
C GLN A 227 20.27 -8.40 26.82
N SER A 228 20.29 -7.26 27.51
CA SER A 228 19.46 -7.02 28.70
C SER A 228 17.96 -6.94 28.42
N GLN A 229 17.61 -6.69 27.16
CA GLN A 229 16.24 -6.49 26.67
C GLN A 229 15.78 -7.62 25.72
N MET A 230 16.61 -8.66 25.54
CA MET A 230 16.29 -9.80 24.71
C MET A 230 15.62 -10.92 25.53
N VAL A 231 14.48 -11.40 25.03
CA VAL A 231 13.80 -12.60 25.51
C VAL A 231 13.78 -13.61 24.36
N GLY A 232 14.77 -14.51 24.34
CA GLY A 232 15.04 -15.34 23.17
C GLY A 232 15.48 -14.48 21.97
N ASP A 233 14.78 -14.60 20.84
CA ASP A 233 15.03 -13.81 19.63
C ASP A 233 14.15 -12.55 19.54
N VAL A 234 13.46 -12.18 20.61
CA VAL A 234 12.58 -11.03 20.69
C VAL A 234 13.20 -9.94 21.55
N TYR A 235 13.29 -8.73 21.00
CA TYR A 235 13.60 -7.53 21.77
C TYR A 235 12.35 -7.02 22.47
N LEU A 236 12.45 -6.80 23.79
CA LEU A 236 11.34 -6.32 24.60
C LEU A 236 11.81 -5.22 25.55
N ASP A 237 11.47 -3.97 25.25
CA ASP A 237 11.74 -2.82 26.13
C ASP A 237 10.70 -2.78 27.27
N ILE A 238 10.92 -3.62 28.28
CA ILE A 238 9.99 -3.75 29.41
C ILE A 238 9.87 -2.44 30.19
N GLU A 239 10.98 -1.76 30.42
CA GLU A 239 10.96 -0.52 31.21
C GLU A 239 10.27 0.61 30.43
N GLY A 240 10.55 0.76 29.12
CA GLY A 240 9.84 1.73 28.27
C GLY A 240 8.33 1.45 28.17
N ILE A 241 7.94 0.16 28.10
CA ILE A 241 6.51 -0.21 28.14
C ILE A 241 5.88 0.16 29.49
N LYS A 242 6.57 -0.10 30.61
CA LYS A 242 6.05 0.27 31.93
C LYS A 242 5.90 1.78 32.11
N GLU A 243 6.90 2.56 31.68
CA GLU A 243 6.84 4.03 31.71
C GLU A 243 5.68 4.56 30.88
N GLU A 244 5.49 4.03 29.68
CA GLU A 244 4.34 4.38 28.82
C GLU A 244 3.02 4.05 29.51
N MET A 245 2.88 2.82 30.05
CA MET A 245 1.66 2.39 30.74
C MET A 245 1.38 3.19 32.02
N GLN A 246 2.40 3.67 32.74
CA GLN A 246 2.23 4.52 33.91
C GLN A 246 1.64 5.90 33.58
N SER A 247 1.80 6.36 32.34
CA SER A 247 1.21 7.61 31.86
C SER A 247 -0.28 7.50 31.58
N TRP A 248 -0.81 6.28 31.45
CA TRP A 248 -2.20 6.04 31.07
C TRP A 248 -3.15 6.32 32.23
N GLN A 249 -4.23 7.01 31.91
CA GLN A 249 -5.32 7.29 32.88
C GLN A 249 -6.48 6.36 32.60
N TYR A 250 -6.89 5.60 33.61
CA TYR A 250 -8.09 4.77 33.53
C TYR A 250 -9.36 5.60 33.69
N PRO A 251 -10.44 5.21 33.00
CA PRO A 251 -10.58 4.03 32.13
C PRO A 251 -9.85 4.21 30.82
N LEU A 252 -9.41 3.09 30.21
CA LEU A 252 -8.81 3.12 28.87
C LEU A 252 -9.90 2.92 27.81
N HIS A 253 -9.88 3.75 26.78
CA HIS A 253 -10.84 3.71 25.67
C HIS A 253 -10.19 3.19 24.42
N PHE A 254 -10.74 2.11 23.85
CA PHE A 254 -10.30 1.53 22.58
C PHE A 254 -11.40 1.72 21.54
N ILE A 255 -11.09 2.48 20.49
CA ILE A 255 -12.07 2.86 19.48
C ILE A 255 -11.59 2.36 18.12
N ASP A 256 -12.49 1.66 17.44
CA ASP A 256 -12.31 1.21 16.06
C ASP A 256 -13.35 1.87 15.16
N PHE A 257 -12.92 2.34 13.99
CA PHE A 257 -13.73 3.11 13.05
C PHE A 257 -13.87 2.40 11.72
N GLU A 258 -15.08 2.46 11.15
CA GLU A 258 -15.30 2.10 9.76
C GLU A 258 -15.60 3.34 8.93
N THR A 259 -14.84 3.47 7.85
CA THR A 259 -14.93 4.59 6.92
C THR A 259 -15.00 4.10 5.48
N SER A 260 -15.48 4.97 4.60
CA SER A 260 -15.52 4.67 3.16
C SER A 260 -15.12 5.90 2.34
N ALA A 261 -14.34 5.66 1.29
CA ALA A 261 -13.92 6.68 0.33
C ALA A 261 -14.01 6.10 -1.09
N VAL A 262 -15.03 6.49 -1.82
CA VAL A 262 -15.34 5.92 -3.15
C VAL A 262 -15.14 6.93 -4.27
N ALA A 263 -14.85 6.44 -5.46
CA ALA A 263 -14.65 7.28 -6.65
C ALA A 263 -15.93 8.02 -7.07
N LEU A 264 -17.10 7.40 -6.89
CA LEU A 264 -18.39 8.01 -7.13
C LEU A 264 -19.03 8.37 -5.78
N PRO A 265 -19.16 9.66 -5.44
CA PRO A 265 -19.64 10.10 -4.15
C PRO A 265 -21.02 9.55 -3.75
N PHE A 266 -21.19 9.32 -2.44
CA PHE A 266 -22.48 8.91 -1.86
C PHE A 266 -23.51 10.06 -1.86
N TYR A 267 -23.03 11.29 -1.66
CA TYR A 267 -23.89 12.45 -1.45
C TYR A 267 -23.55 13.58 -2.41
N ASP A 268 -24.49 14.47 -2.66
CA ASP A 268 -24.23 15.72 -3.35
C ASP A 268 -23.21 16.56 -2.55
N LYS A 269 -22.51 17.44 -3.24
CA LYS A 269 -21.43 18.29 -2.72
C LYS A 269 -20.22 17.56 -2.18
N MET A 270 -20.20 16.22 -2.19
CA MET A 270 -18.99 15.44 -1.89
C MET A 270 -18.08 15.34 -3.10
N ARG A 271 -16.79 15.27 -2.84
CA ARG A 271 -15.75 15.01 -3.85
C ARG A 271 -15.51 13.51 -4.01
N PRO A 272 -15.04 13.07 -5.18
CA PRO A 272 -14.47 11.73 -5.34
C PRO A 272 -13.41 11.44 -4.28
N TYR A 273 -13.50 10.28 -3.65
CA TYR A 273 -12.60 9.80 -2.59
C TYR A 273 -12.63 10.65 -1.30
N GLU A 274 -13.63 11.51 -1.11
CA GLU A 274 -13.88 12.15 0.17
C GLU A 274 -14.40 11.10 1.15
N GLN A 275 -13.86 11.10 2.36
CA GLN A 275 -14.12 10.07 3.35
C GLN A 275 -15.42 10.33 4.11
N ILE A 276 -16.21 9.28 4.27
CA ILE A 276 -17.31 9.23 5.23
C ILE A 276 -16.95 8.27 6.36
N ALA A 277 -17.28 8.67 7.60
CA ALA A 277 -17.21 7.83 8.78
C ALA A 277 -18.63 7.42 9.16
N PHE A 278 -18.92 6.12 9.18
CA PHE A 278 -20.30 5.64 9.32
C PHE A 278 -20.51 4.67 10.47
N GLN A 279 -19.42 4.19 11.08
CA GLN A 279 -19.48 3.27 12.23
C GLN A 279 -18.30 3.51 13.16
N PHE A 280 -18.54 3.34 14.46
CA PHE A 280 -17.50 3.04 15.44
C PHE A 280 -17.96 1.96 16.42
N SER A 281 -16.98 1.26 16.99
CA SER A 281 -17.11 0.38 18.14
C SER A 281 -16.19 0.89 19.23
N HIS A 282 -16.70 0.99 20.47
CA HIS A 282 -15.98 1.50 21.62
C HIS A 282 -15.93 0.46 22.72
N HIS A 283 -14.72 0.07 23.09
CA HIS A 283 -14.46 -0.79 24.24
C HIS A 283 -13.73 0.00 25.33
N ARG A 284 -14.09 -0.29 26.56
CA ARG A 284 -13.54 0.36 27.73
C ARG A 284 -12.90 -0.67 28.66
N VAL A 285 -11.74 -0.30 29.22
CA VAL A 285 -11.03 -1.10 30.22
C VAL A 285 -10.96 -0.30 31.51
N ASP A 286 -11.56 -0.82 32.55
CA ASP A 286 -11.50 -0.28 33.92
C ASP A 286 -10.48 -1.06 34.74
N MET A 287 -9.74 -0.37 35.60
CA MET A 287 -8.90 -0.99 36.60
C MET A 287 -9.68 -1.08 37.92
N ASN A 288 -9.80 -2.29 38.46
CA ASN A 288 -10.51 -2.56 39.71
C ASN A 288 -9.60 -2.31 40.92
N ASP A 289 -10.19 -2.13 42.09
CA ASP A 289 -9.44 -1.89 43.34
C ASP A 289 -8.50 -3.05 43.72
N ASP A 290 -8.78 -4.26 43.27
CA ASP A 290 -7.94 -5.44 43.47
C ASP A 290 -6.80 -5.59 42.44
N GLY A 291 -6.66 -4.62 41.54
CA GLY A 291 -5.66 -4.61 40.48
C GLY A 291 -6.02 -5.47 39.26
N THR A 292 -7.21 -6.03 39.20
CA THR A 292 -7.72 -6.72 38.01
C THR A 292 -8.34 -5.74 37.03
N TYR A 293 -8.66 -6.20 35.82
CA TYR A 293 -9.23 -5.37 34.77
C TYR A 293 -10.59 -5.89 34.33
N THR A 294 -11.52 -4.95 34.12
CA THR A 294 -12.83 -5.24 33.53
C THR A 294 -12.90 -4.64 32.15
N ILE A 295 -13.20 -5.47 31.14
CA ILE A 295 -13.39 -5.02 29.76
C ILE A 295 -14.88 -5.02 29.43
N THR A 296 -15.37 -3.88 28.97
CA THR A 296 -16.78 -3.70 28.59
C THR A 296 -16.90 -3.15 27.17
N HIS A 297 -17.95 -3.57 26.45
CA HIS A 297 -18.40 -2.87 25.27
C HIS A 297 -19.19 -1.64 25.70
N ALA A 298 -18.56 -0.46 25.64
CA ALA A 298 -19.09 0.78 26.22
C ALA A 298 -20.10 1.48 25.31
N GLY A 299 -19.92 1.39 23.99
CA GLY A 299 -20.79 2.03 23.04
C GLY A 299 -20.48 1.69 21.59
N GLN A 300 -21.39 2.08 20.73
CA GLN A 300 -21.26 1.91 19.28
C GLN A 300 -22.12 2.90 18.53
N PHE A 301 -21.76 3.16 17.30
CA PHE A 301 -22.57 3.91 16.35
C PHE A 301 -22.52 3.24 15.00
N ILE A 302 -23.63 3.19 14.31
CA ILE A 302 -23.71 2.85 12.89
C ILE A 302 -24.80 3.69 12.23
N ASN A 303 -24.45 4.33 11.12
CA ASN A 303 -25.44 5.01 10.30
C ASN A 303 -26.22 4.00 9.45
N THR A 304 -27.47 3.79 9.77
CA THR A 304 -28.39 2.93 9.02
C THR A 304 -29.39 3.70 8.15
N HIS A 305 -29.34 5.04 8.18
CA HIS A 305 -30.28 5.89 7.44
C HIS A 305 -29.77 6.16 6.01
N ALA A 306 -30.38 5.52 5.03
CA ALA A 306 -30.05 5.73 3.63
C ALA A 306 -30.29 7.20 3.24
N GLY A 307 -29.32 7.78 2.50
CA GLY A 307 -29.41 9.17 2.02
C GLY A 307 -29.05 10.24 3.05
N HIS A 308 -28.74 9.86 4.30
CA HIS A 308 -28.32 10.80 5.34
C HIS A 308 -26.79 10.82 5.47
N PHE A 309 -26.18 12.03 5.42
CA PHE A 309 -24.74 12.20 5.55
C PHE A 309 -24.28 11.88 6.99
N PRO A 310 -23.40 10.87 7.19
CA PRO A 310 -23.21 10.29 8.52
C PRO A 310 -22.23 11.05 9.41
N ASN A 311 -21.28 11.81 8.86
CA ASN A 311 -20.13 12.31 9.61
C ASN A 311 -20.50 13.15 10.83
N PHE A 312 -21.52 14.00 10.74
CA PHE A 312 -21.91 14.85 11.86
C PHE A 312 -22.54 14.07 13.01
N ASP A 313 -23.36 13.07 12.69
CA ASP A 313 -23.99 12.22 13.71
C ASP A 313 -22.95 11.28 14.32
N PHE A 314 -22.02 10.76 13.49
CA PHE A 314 -20.88 9.99 13.96
C PHE A 314 -20.06 10.79 14.98
N ILE A 315 -19.66 12.04 14.66
CA ILE A 315 -18.87 12.88 15.56
C ILE A 315 -19.63 13.21 16.85
N ARG A 316 -20.94 13.50 16.77
CA ARG A 316 -21.75 13.78 17.95
C ARG A 316 -21.87 12.56 18.86
N ALA A 317 -22.08 11.37 18.26
CA ALA A 317 -22.17 10.13 19.01
C ALA A 317 -20.84 9.77 19.68
N LEU A 318 -19.74 9.88 18.94
CA LEU A 318 -18.39 9.61 19.46
C LEU A 318 -18.03 10.59 20.58
N LYS A 319 -18.30 11.88 20.38
CA LYS A 319 -18.08 12.90 21.41
C LYS A 319 -18.85 12.58 22.69
N ALA A 320 -20.13 12.23 22.56
CA ALA A 320 -20.96 11.87 23.71
C ALA A 320 -20.46 10.62 24.46
N GLU A 321 -19.83 9.67 23.77
CA GLU A 321 -19.18 8.53 24.40
C GLU A 321 -17.92 8.94 25.18
N LEU A 322 -17.06 9.76 24.58
CA LEU A 322 -15.77 10.13 25.15
C LEU A 322 -15.83 11.22 26.22
N GLU A 323 -16.91 12.00 26.27
CA GLU A 323 -17.12 13.01 27.32
C GLU A 323 -17.65 12.44 28.64
N LYS A 324 -17.93 11.12 28.72
CA LYS A 324 -18.41 10.47 29.94
C LYS A 324 -17.38 10.46 31.07
N ASP A 325 -16.10 10.46 30.70
CA ASP A 325 -14.96 10.49 31.62
C ASP A 325 -13.69 11.04 30.93
N HIS A 326 -12.53 10.99 31.62
CA HIS A 326 -11.28 11.57 31.14
C HIS A 326 -10.17 10.51 30.97
N GLY A 327 -10.52 9.30 30.61
CA GLY A 327 -9.56 8.22 30.40
C GLY A 327 -8.68 8.39 29.17
N THR A 328 -7.63 7.59 29.10
CA THR A 328 -6.74 7.56 27.93
C THR A 328 -7.42 6.91 26.74
N ILE A 329 -7.37 7.57 25.56
CA ILE A 329 -8.01 7.12 24.34
C ILE A 329 -6.97 6.50 23.40
N PHE A 330 -7.21 5.27 22.98
CA PHE A 330 -6.43 4.54 22.00
C PHE A 330 -7.17 4.40 20.67
N ARG A 331 -6.43 4.63 19.58
CA ARG A 331 -6.89 4.37 18.23
C ARG A 331 -5.84 3.57 17.47
N TYR A 332 -6.28 2.69 16.59
CA TYR A 332 -5.37 1.81 15.85
C TYR A 332 -4.58 2.53 14.75
N SER A 333 -5.10 3.57 14.14
CA SER A 333 -4.51 4.24 12.98
C SER A 333 -4.56 5.76 13.10
N ASN A 334 -3.84 6.45 12.23
CA ASN A 334 -3.84 7.91 12.12
C ASN A 334 -4.97 8.47 11.24
N HIS A 335 -6.03 7.71 11.03
CA HIS A 335 -7.21 8.16 10.26
C HIS A 335 -8.05 9.18 10.98
#